data_111a2e85f8ed6b1a72775f97bf3bf142
#
_entry.id   111a2e85f8ed6b1a72775f97bf3bf142
#
_cell.length_a   1.000
_cell.length_b   1.000
_cell.length_c   1.000
_cell.angle_alpha   90.00
_cell.angle_beta   90.00
_cell.angle_gamma   90.00
#
_symmetry.space_group_name_H-M   'P 1'
#
loop_
_entity.id
_entity.type
_entity.pdbx_description
1 polymer ?
#
loop_
_entity_poly.entity_id
_entity_poly.type
_entity_poly.pdbx_seq_one_letter_code
_entity_poly.pdbx_strand_id
1 'polypeptide(L)'
;MNPNRTIMTYSTLIINELKDSQKVLKAFLENEKNIEAIEKAGKLMADAINDGGKIFSCGNGGSHCDAMHFAEELTGRYRENRKALPAIAIADTSHITCTAN
;
A
#
# COMPACT_ATOMS: atom_id res chain seq x y z
N MET A 1 -39.39 -6.41 18.38
CA MET A 1 -38.01 -6.31 18.86
C MET A 1 -37.49 -7.70 19.23
N ASN A 2 -36.32 -8.06 18.76
CA ASN A 2 -35.69 -9.31 19.17
C ASN A 2 -35.07 -9.11 20.57
N PRO A 3 -35.56 -9.79 21.62
CA PRO A 3 -35.08 -9.61 22.99
C PRO A 3 -33.62 -10.07 23.19
N ASN A 4 -33.06 -10.83 22.22
CA ASN A 4 -31.68 -11.30 22.26
C ASN A 4 -30.69 -10.42 21.48
N ARG A 5 -31.15 -9.26 20.99
CA ARG A 5 -30.28 -8.32 20.26
C ARG A 5 -29.33 -7.63 21.24
N THR A 6 -28.05 -8.00 21.18
CA THR A 6 -27.01 -7.31 21.93
C THR A 6 -26.85 -5.89 21.40
N ILE A 7 -27.00 -4.88 22.27
CA ILE A 7 -26.72 -3.49 21.92
C ILE A 7 -25.21 -3.30 21.95
N MET A 8 -24.65 -3.04 20.78
CA MET A 8 -23.23 -2.74 20.64
C MET A 8 -22.96 -1.28 20.95
N THR A 9 -22.02 -1.00 21.85
CA THR A 9 -21.55 0.36 22.11
C THR A 9 -20.60 0.80 20.99
N TYR A 10 -20.40 2.12 20.82
CA TYR A 10 -19.41 2.65 19.89
C TYR A 10 -18.00 2.13 20.19
N SER A 11 -17.65 2.06 21.47
CA SER A 11 -16.36 1.51 21.90
C SER A 11 -16.18 0.07 21.43
N THR A 12 -17.21 -0.77 21.55
CA THR A 12 -17.18 -2.16 21.10
C THR A 12 -17.01 -2.25 19.57
N LEU A 13 -17.71 -1.42 18.81
CA LEU A 13 -17.58 -1.33 17.35
C LEU A 13 -16.15 -0.96 16.95
N ILE A 14 -15.58 0.05 17.58
CA ILE A 14 -14.20 0.51 17.31
C ILE A 14 -13.20 -0.60 17.63
N ILE A 15 -13.34 -1.23 18.79
CA ILE A 15 -12.45 -2.33 19.19
C ILE A 15 -12.51 -3.48 18.21
N ASN A 16 -13.71 -3.86 17.76
CA ASN A 16 -13.91 -4.95 16.82
C ASN A 16 -13.23 -4.65 15.47
N GLU A 17 -13.38 -3.44 14.95
CA GLU A 17 -12.70 -3.02 13.71
C GLU A 17 -11.18 -3.09 13.84
N LEU A 18 -10.62 -2.63 14.95
CA LEU A 18 -9.19 -2.71 15.20
C LEU A 18 -8.70 -4.15 15.35
N LYS A 19 -9.49 -5.00 16.01
CA LYS A 19 -9.18 -6.43 16.12
C LYS A 19 -9.22 -7.14 14.78
N ASP A 20 -10.15 -6.79 13.90
CA ASP A 20 -10.21 -7.33 12.55
C ASP A 20 -8.97 -6.95 11.74
N SER A 21 -8.51 -5.71 11.86
CA SER A 21 -7.25 -5.27 11.27
C SER A 21 -6.05 -6.07 11.79
N GLN A 22 -6.02 -6.33 13.10
CA GLN A 22 -4.98 -7.15 13.72
C GLN A 22 -4.97 -8.59 13.17
N LYS A 23 -6.15 -9.20 13.00
CA LYS A 23 -6.29 -10.54 12.42
C LYS A 23 -5.76 -10.62 11.00
N VAL A 24 -6.07 -9.61 10.18
CA VAL A 24 -5.59 -9.54 8.80
C VAL A 24 -4.06 -9.46 8.76
N LEU A 25 -3.47 -8.61 9.58
CA LEU A 25 -2.02 -8.48 9.65
C LEU A 25 -1.37 -9.78 10.14
N LYS A 26 -1.93 -10.41 11.17
CA LYS A 26 -1.44 -11.68 11.68
C LYS A 26 -1.46 -12.77 10.61
N ALA A 27 -2.58 -12.94 9.92
CA ALA A 27 -2.73 -13.92 8.84
C ALA A 27 -1.73 -13.67 7.70
N PHE A 28 -1.52 -12.41 7.36
CA PHE A 28 -0.53 -12.02 6.35
C PHE A 28 0.89 -12.44 6.76
N LEU A 29 1.28 -12.18 8.00
CA LEU A 29 2.61 -12.50 8.52
C LEU A 29 2.86 -14.01 8.66
N GLU A 30 1.83 -14.78 8.94
CA GLU A 30 1.92 -16.26 9.09
C GLU A 30 2.15 -16.98 7.76
N ASN A 31 1.90 -16.32 6.63
CA ASN A 31 2.16 -16.88 5.32
C ASN A 31 3.53 -16.40 4.79
N GLU A 32 4.54 -17.25 4.88
CA GLU A 32 5.90 -16.95 4.45
C GLU A 32 5.98 -16.47 2.99
N LYS A 33 5.11 -16.96 2.13
CA LYS A 33 5.05 -16.56 0.72
C LYS A 33 4.77 -15.07 0.55
N ASN A 34 4.04 -14.44 1.48
CA ASN A 34 3.80 -13.01 1.44
C ASN A 34 5.07 -12.22 1.68
N ILE A 35 5.88 -12.66 2.61
CA ILE A 35 7.16 -12.02 2.94
C ILE A 35 8.16 -12.20 1.79
N GLU A 36 8.25 -13.42 1.26
CA GLU A 36 9.09 -13.71 0.08
C GLU A 36 8.70 -12.87 -1.13
N ALA A 37 7.40 -12.64 -1.35
CA ALA A 37 6.91 -11.82 -2.45
C ALA A 37 7.33 -10.35 -2.28
N ILE A 38 7.25 -9.82 -1.07
CA ILE A 38 7.70 -8.45 -0.76
C ILE A 38 9.20 -8.31 -0.98
N GLU A 39 9.99 -9.27 -0.47
CA GLU A 39 11.44 -9.30 -0.65
C GLU A 39 11.82 -9.34 -2.13
N LYS A 40 11.18 -10.22 -2.90
CA LYS A 40 11.40 -10.34 -4.35
C LYS A 40 11.06 -9.05 -5.08
N ALA A 41 9.93 -8.41 -4.75
CA ALA A 41 9.52 -7.15 -5.36
C ALA A 41 10.54 -6.03 -5.06
N GLY A 42 10.98 -5.93 -3.81
CA GLY A 42 11.99 -4.97 -3.40
C GLY A 42 13.31 -5.17 -4.15
N LYS A 43 13.76 -6.41 -4.28
CA LYS A 43 14.98 -6.75 -5.01
C LYS A 43 14.87 -6.40 -6.48
N LEU A 44 13.75 -6.72 -7.14
CA LEU A 44 13.51 -6.38 -8.54
C LEU A 44 13.56 -4.87 -8.78
N MET A 45 12.97 -4.09 -7.88
CA MET A 45 13.01 -2.62 -7.97
C MET A 45 14.43 -2.08 -7.79
N ALA A 46 15.16 -2.58 -6.82
CA ALA A 46 16.55 -2.18 -6.58
C ALA A 46 17.45 -2.51 -7.77
N ASP A 47 17.31 -3.71 -8.32
CA ASP A 47 18.08 -4.14 -9.49
C ASP A 47 17.74 -3.27 -10.71
N ALA A 48 16.46 -2.96 -10.94
CA ALA A 48 16.03 -2.08 -12.02
C ALA A 48 16.66 -0.68 -11.93
N ILE A 49 16.66 -0.09 -10.74
CA ILE A 49 17.27 1.22 -10.49
C ILE A 49 18.79 1.16 -10.72
N ASN A 50 19.46 0.14 -10.22
CA ASN A 50 20.90 -0.05 -10.39
C ASN A 50 21.29 -0.24 -11.86
N ASP A 51 20.41 -0.83 -12.64
CA ASP A 51 20.63 -1.03 -14.09
C ASP A 51 20.23 0.20 -14.94
N GLY A 52 19.91 1.32 -14.31
CA GLY A 52 19.53 2.55 -15.00
C GLY A 52 18.06 2.65 -15.37
N GLY A 53 17.24 1.76 -14.85
CA GLY A 53 15.79 1.79 -15.04
C GLY A 53 15.08 2.74 -14.10
N LYS A 54 13.74 2.70 -14.16
CA LYS A 54 12.85 3.54 -13.38
C LYS A 54 11.72 2.72 -12.79
N ILE A 55 11.14 3.24 -11.72
CA ILE A 55 9.94 2.66 -11.12
C ILE A 55 8.73 3.49 -11.53
N PHE A 56 7.70 2.83 -12.02
CA PHE A 56 6.41 3.44 -12.30
C PHE A 56 5.37 2.87 -11.34
N SER A 57 4.60 3.74 -10.72
CA SER A 57 3.48 3.35 -9.86
C SER A 57 2.17 3.93 -10.38
N CYS A 58 1.10 3.20 -10.22
CA CYS A 58 -0.24 3.65 -10.62
C CYS A 58 -1.31 3.01 -9.72
N GLY A 59 -2.47 3.61 -9.70
CA GLY A 59 -3.61 3.12 -8.94
C GLY A 59 -4.82 4.02 -9.08
N ASN A 60 -5.97 3.55 -8.65
CA ASN A 60 -7.24 4.26 -8.68
C ASN A 60 -7.70 4.62 -7.26
N GLY A 61 -8.43 5.72 -7.09
CA GLY A 61 -8.95 6.13 -5.79
C GLY A 61 -7.85 6.24 -4.73
N GLY A 62 -8.00 5.53 -3.62
CA GLY A 62 -7.00 5.47 -2.56
C GLY A 62 -5.65 4.93 -3.04
N SER A 63 -5.66 3.94 -3.94
CA SER A 63 -4.45 3.40 -4.53
C SER A 63 -3.72 4.42 -5.40
N HIS A 64 -4.43 5.40 -5.97
CA HIS A 64 -3.79 6.51 -6.68
C HIS A 64 -2.98 7.38 -5.72
N CYS A 65 -3.53 7.69 -4.55
CA CYS A 65 -2.81 8.40 -3.50
C CYS A 65 -1.58 7.61 -3.05
N ASP A 66 -1.71 6.31 -2.86
CA ASP A 66 -0.61 5.42 -2.49
C ASP A 66 0.48 5.40 -3.56
N ALA A 67 0.10 5.34 -4.84
CA ALA A 67 1.04 5.35 -5.96
C ALA A 67 1.86 6.64 -6.01
N MET A 68 1.21 7.79 -5.80
CA MET A 68 1.87 9.10 -5.73
C MET A 68 2.81 9.18 -4.54
N HIS A 69 2.36 8.75 -3.37
CA HIS A 69 3.15 8.76 -2.14
C HIS A 69 4.37 7.84 -2.28
N PHE A 70 4.19 6.65 -2.84
CA PHE A 70 5.28 5.72 -3.09
C PHE A 70 6.38 6.33 -3.98
N ALA A 71 6.01 6.96 -5.08
CA ALA A 71 6.96 7.64 -5.96
C ALA A 71 7.66 8.80 -5.26
N GLU A 72 6.93 9.57 -4.46
CA GLU A 72 7.45 10.68 -3.66
C GLU A 72 8.50 10.21 -2.65
N GLU A 73 8.25 9.11 -1.95
CA GLU A 73 9.20 8.54 -0.99
C GLU A 73 10.49 8.06 -1.65
N LEU A 74 10.41 7.57 -2.88
CA LEU A 74 11.60 7.16 -3.66
C LEU A 74 12.38 8.35 -4.20
N THR A 75 11.71 9.37 -4.70
CA THR A 75 12.36 10.59 -5.22
C THR A 75 12.81 11.54 -4.12
N GLY A 76 12.19 11.49 -2.95
CA GLY A 76 12.55 12.26 -1.77
C GLY A 76 13.66 11.61 -0.94
N ARG A 77 13.70 11.95 0.35
CA ARG A 77 14.72 11.48 1.31
C ARG A 77 14.08 10.68 2.43
N TYR A 78 13.39 9.62 2.06
CA TYR A 78 12.74 8.79 3.07
C TYR A 78 13.76 8.17 4.02
N ARG A 79 13.57 8.47 5.30
CA ARG A 79 14.39 8.03 6.47
C ARG A 79 15.84 8.51 6.48
N GLU A 80 16.54 8.47 5.36
CA GLU A 80 17.96 8.78 5.30
C GLU A 80 18.24 9.88 4.28
N ASN A 81 19.32 10.63 4.49
CA ASN A 81 19.79 11.60 3.52
C ASN A 81 20.50 10.86 2.38
N ARG A 82 19.81 10.62 1.30
CA ARG A 82 20.30 9.87 0.15
C ARG A 82 19.95 10.56 -1.17
N LYS A 83 20.57 10.12 -2.24
CA LYS A 83 20.23 10.54 -3.60
C LYS A 83 18.79 10.14 -3.94
N ALA A 84 18.10 10.98 -4.68
CA ALA A 84 16.80 10.67 -5.24
C ALA A 84 16.87 9.43 -6.14
N LEU A 85 15.87 8.55 -5.99
CA LEU A 85 15.72 7.37 -6.84
C LEU A 85 14.72 7.65 -7.96
N PRO A 86 14.91 7.10 -9.17
CA PRO A 86 14.03 7.39 -10.31
C PRO A 86 12.70 6.68 -10.19
N ALA A 87 11.68 7.41 -9.80
CA ALA A 87 10.31 6.90 -9.67
C ALA A 87 9.31 7.95 -10.14
N ILE A 88 8.27 7.51 -10.83
CA ILE A 88 7.21 8.35 -11.38
C ILE A 88 5.87 7.68 -11.12
N ALA A 89 4.91 8.43 -10.55
CA ALA A 89 3.53 7.98 -10.49
C ALA A 89 2.82 8.34 -11.80
N ILE A 90 2.11 7.38 -12.38
CA ILE A 90 1.23 7.63 -13.52
C ILE A 90 -0.06 8.23 -12.96
N ALA A 91 -0.16 9.54 -13.01
CA ALA A 91 -1.20 10.32 -12.34
C ALA A 91 -2.02 11.19 -13.30
N ASP A 92 -1.96 10.92 -14.58
CA ASP A 92 -2.74 11.64 -15.59
C ASP A 92 -4.23 11.37 -15.41
N THR A 93 -5.04 12.42 -15.40
CA THR A 93 -6.50 12.34 -15.20
C THR A 93 -7.17 11.49 -16.27
N SER A 94 -6.72 11.61 -17.51
CA SER A 94 -7.22 10.81 -18.64
C SER A 94 -6.96 9.32 -18.42
N HIS A 95 -5.76 8.97 -18.03
CA HIS A 95 -5.38 7.59 -17.72
C HIS A 95 -6.28 7.01 -16.60
N ILE A 96 -6.42 7.74 -15.50
CA ILE A 96 -7.24 7.30 -14.37
C ILE A 96 -8.70 7.09 -14.77
N THR A 97 -9.26 8.04 -15.52
CA THR A 97 -10.66 7.97 -15.98
C THR A 97 -10.88 6.79 -16.91
N CYS A 98 -9.98 6.55 -17.84
CA CYS A 98 -10.10 5.45 -18.80
C CYS A 98 -9.86 4.08 -18.16
N THR A 99 -8.95 3.96 -17.21
CA THR A 99 -8.63 2.68 -16.58
C THR A 99 -9.59 2.31 -15.45
N ALA A 100 -10.25 3.27 -14.81
CA ALA A 100 -11.21 3.02 -13.74
C ALA A 100 -12.56 2.50 -14.25
N ASN A 101 -12.83 2.65 -15.51
CA ASN A 101 -14.06 2.16 -16.16
C ASN A 101 -13.78 0.82 -16.85
#